data_fb8974e277e9662c4959a2b51b93ccac
#
_entry.id   fb8974e277e9662c4959a2b51b93ccac
#
_cell.length_a   1.000
_cell.length_b   1.000
_cell.length_c   1.000
_cell.angle_alpha   90.00
_cell.angle_beta   90.00
_cell.angle_gamma   90.00
#
_symmetry.space_group_name_H-M   'P 1'
#
loop_
_entity.id
_entity.type
_entity.pdbx_description
1 polymer ?
#
loop_
_entity_poly.entity_id
_entity_poly.type
_entity_poly.pdbx_seq_one_letter_code
_entity_poly.pdbx_strand_id
1 'polypeptide(L)'
;MENLKILQNFGKGQKKIKSGSKNAIIYTRVSSKEQTENLSLEVQLKGCEQFAIKNTLQVKGRFGGTYESAQTDERNEFKRMVNFAKNYKEGIAYIVVYSLERFSRTGENAIWLSRQLRELGITIVSVTQPIDTSNPSGVLQQNILFLFSQYDNDL
;
A
#
# COMPACT_ATOMS: atom_id res chain seq x y z
N MET A 1 -0.79 -17.84 11.03
CA MET A 1 0.54 -18.18 11.58
C MET A 1 1.69 -18.14 10.58
N GLU A 2 1.49 -18.49 9.34
CA GLU A 2 2.52 -18.31 8.30
C GLU A 2 2.90 -16.84 8.09
N ASN A 3 1.96 -15.93 8.23
CA ASN A 3 2.20 -14.49 8.10
C ASN A 3 3.12 -13.92 9.20
N LEU A 4 3.12 -14.53 10.39
CA LEU A 4 4.00 -14.14 11.49
C LEU A 4 5.46 -14.49 11.23
N LYS A 5 5.72 -15.63 10.57
CA LYS A 5 7.10 -16.05 10.22
C LYS A 5 7.71 -15.20 9.11
N ILE A 6 6.88 -14.79 8.14
CA ILE A 6 7.32 -13.91 7.05
C ILE A 6 7.79 -12.57 7.62
N LEU A 7 7.19 -12.11 8.70
CA LEU A 7 7.47 -10.80 9.29
C LEU A 7 8.52 -10.82 10.41
N GLN A 8 8.71 -11.95 11.07
CA GLN A 8 9.85 -12.10 11.99
C GLN A 8 11.20 -11.97 11.28
N ASN A 9 11.23 -12.28 9.99
CA ASN A 9 12.41 -12.06 9.16
C ASN A 9 12.55 -10.62 8.64
N PHE A 10 11.53 -9.78 8.81
CA PHE A 10 11.53 -8.38 8.36
C PHE A 10 12.46 -7.47 9.16
N GLY A 11 12.76 -7.80 10.40
CA GLY A 11 13.53 -6.92 11.30
C GLY A 11 15.02 -7.15 11.37
N LYS A 12 15.53 -8.24 10.80
CA LYS A 12 16.95 -8.59 10.93
C LYS A 12 17.77 -8.08 9.74
N GLY A 13 18.51 -7.02 9.97
CA GLY A 13 19.57 -6.58 9.06
C GLY A 13 19.16 -5.57 7.98
N GLN A 14 18.02 -4.89 8.13
CA GLN A 14 17.58 -3.92 7.11
C GLN A 14 18.01 -2.49 7.43
N LYS A 15 18.54 -1.82 6.42
CA LYS A 15 18.85 -0.39 6.51
C LYS A 15 17.54 0.38 6.64
N LYS A 16 17.41 1.16 7.70
CA LYS A 16 16.32 2.16 7.79
C LYS A 16 16.44 3.11 6.60
N ILE A 17 15.31 3.43 5.99
CA ILE A 17 15.25 4.39 4.89
C ILE A 17 15.77 5.73 5.42
N LYS A 18 16.62 6.37 4.63
CA LYS A 18 17.14 7.69 4.98
C LYS A 18 16.00 8.66 5.16
N SER A 19 16.02 9.38 6.28
CA SER A 19 15.10 10.50 6.51
C SER A 19 15.10 11.44 5.31
N GLY A 20 13.92 11.76 4.78
CA GLY A 20 13.76 12.67 3.64
C GLY A 20 13.70 11.98 2.26
N SER A 21 13.74 10.65 2.18
CA SER A 21 13.52 9.97 0.90
C SER A 21 12.15 10.30 0.32
N LYS A 22 12.10 10.55 -1.00
CA LYS A 22 10.88 10.78 -1.77
C LYS A 22 10.56 9.62 -2.73
N ASN A 23 11.23 8.49 -2.57
CA ASN A 23 11.00 7.32 -3.40
C ASN A 23 9.68 6.65 -3.01
N ALA A 24 8.87 6.37 -4.02
CA ALA A 24 7.56 5.78 -3.85
C ALA A 24 7.32 4.65 -4.83
N ILE A 25 6.40 3.77 -4.50
CA ILE A 25 5.82 2.81 -5.42
C ILE A 25 4.30 2.97 -5.43
N ILE A 26 3.68 2.59 -6.52
CA ILE A 26 2.23 2.63 -6.69
C ILE A 26 1.71 1.20 -6.66
N TYR A 27 0.64 0.98 -5.90
CA TYR A 27 -0.09 -0.28 -5.86
C TYR A 27 -1.56 -0.06 -6.23
N THR A 28 -2.03 -0.80 -7.22
CA THR A 28 -3.42 -0.78 -7.67
C THR A 28 -4.06 -2.15 -7.51
N ARG A 29 -5.34 -2.19 -7.21
CA ARG A 29 -6.09 -3.43 -7.03
C ARG A 29 -7.52 -3.27 -7.49
N VAL A 30 -8.04 -4.27 -8.20
CA VAL A 30 -9.45 -4.34 -8.61
C VAL A 30 -10.16 -5.38 -7.75
N SER A 31 -11.37 -5.06 -7.27
CA SER A 31 -12.29 -6.04 -6.72
C SER A 31 -13.34 -6.42 -7.77
N SER A 32 -13.98 -7.57 -7.59
CA SER A 32 -15.06 -8.01 -8.48
C SER A 32 -16.26 -7.05 -8.55
N LYS A 33 -16.49 -6.27 -7.49
CA LYS A 33 -17.55 -5.23 -7.43
C LYS A 33 -17.20 -4.01 -8.29
N GLU A 34 -15.93 -3.75 -8.52
CA GLU A 34 -15.48 -2.51 -9.18
C GLU A 34 -15.50 -2.57 -10.69
N GLN A 35 -15.59 -3.75 -11.26
CA GLN A 35 -15.89 -3.89 -12.68
C GLN A 35 -17.25 -3.25 -13.02
N THR A 36 -18.12 -3.09 -12.02
CA THR A 36 -19.43 -2.45 -12.17
C THR A 36 -19.47 -0.97 -11.77
N GLU A 37 -18.46 -0.45 -11.06
CA GLU A 37 -18.47 0.90 -10.50
C GLU A 37 -17.51 1.89 -11.18
N ASN A 38 -16.99 1.59 -12.34
CA ASN A 38 -16.13 2.46 -13.16
C ASN A 38 -14.78 2.86 -12.53
N LEU A 39 -14.36 2.25 -11.43
CA LEU A 39 -13.02 2.49 -10.87
C LEU A 39 -12.01 1.52 -11.47
N SER A 40 -11.61 1.76 -12.71
CA SER A 40 -10.65 0.93 -13.42
C SER A 40 -9.24 1.05 -12.84
N LEU A 41 -8.39 0.08 -13.18
CA LEU A 41 -6.96 0.17 -12.86
C LEU A 41 -6.31 1.42 -13.44
N GLU A 42 -6.73 1.85 -14.62
CA GLU A 42 -6.22 3.07 -15.26
C GLU A 42 -6.56 4.33 -14.47
N VAL A 43 -7.78 4.43 -13.96
CA VAL A 43 -8.21 5.57 -13.13
C VAL A 43 -7.41 5.61 -11.83
N GLN A 44 -7.24 4.46 -11.18
CA GLN A 44 -6.43 4.36 -9.97
C GLN A 44 -4.97 4.77 -10.25
N LEU A 45 -4.37 4.22 -11.28
CA LEU A 45 -2.98 4.50 -11.64
C LEU A 45 -2.79 5.98 -11.95
N LYS A 46 -3.67 6.56 -12.74
CA LYS A 46 -3.63 7.99 -13.08
C LYS A 46 -3.73 8.87 -11.84
N GLY A 47 -4.65 8.56 -10.94
CA GLY A 47 -4.80 9.27 -9.67
C GLY A 47 -3.55 9.20 -8.80
N CYS A 48 -2.95 8.02 -8.70
CA CYS A 48 -1.71 7.82 -7.95
C CYS A 48 -0.52 8.56 -8.60
N GLU A 49 -0.40 8.53 -9.93
CA GLU A 49 0.65 9.26 -10.65
C GLU A 49 0.53 10.77 -10.43
N GLN A 50 -0.67 11.33 -10.52
CA GLN A 50 -0.92 12.75 -10.27
C GLN A 50 -0.60 13.14 -8.84
N PHE A 51 -0.97 12.28 -7.87
CA PHE A 51 -0.63 12.47 -6.47
C PHE A 51 0.89 12.49 -6.26
N ALA A 52 1.61 11.58 -6.88
CA ALA A 52 3.06 11.53 -6.80
C ALA A 52 3.71 12.82 -7.34
N ILE A 53 3.25 13.30 -8.50
CA ILE A 53 3.74 14.55 -9.09
C ILE A 53 3.47 15.73 -8.15
N LYS A 54 2.26 15.84 -7.66
CA LYS A 54 1.86 16.94 -6.75
C LYS A 54 2.68 16.98 -5.46
N ASN A 55 3.06 15.81 -4.95
CA ASN A 55 3.82 15.68 -3.71
C ASN A 55 5.32 15.49 -3.93
N THR A 56 5.79 15.67 -5.16
CA THR A 56 7.21 15.54 -5.53
C THR A 56 7.81 14.18 -5.21
N LEU A 57 6.99 13.12 -5.30
CA LEU A 57 7.44 11.76 -5.10
C LEU A 57 8.06 11.20 -6.39
N GLN A 58 9.09 10.39 -6.24
CA GLN A 58 9.73 9.68 -7.35
C GLN A 58 9.20 8.26 -7.40
N VAL A 59 8.41 7.93 -8.41
CA VAL A 59 7.84 6.60 -8.58
C VAL A 59 8.89 5.66 -9.15
N LYS A 60 9.26 4.64 -8.36
CA LYS A 60 10.29 3.65 -8.71
C LYS A 60 9.73 2.32 -9.17
N GLY A 61 8.46 2.08 -8.96
CA GLY A 61 7.80 0.85 -9.39
C GLY A 61 6.29 0.98 -9.34
N ARG A 62 5.63 0.17 -10.16
CA ARG A 62 4.18 0.09 -10.23
C ARG A 62 3.78 -1.37 -10.12
N PHE A 63 2.86 -1.65 -9.21
CA PHE A 63 2.42 -3.00 -8.88
C PHE A 63 0.90 -3.07 -8.90
N GLY A 64 0.39 -4.25 -9.11
CA GLY A 64 -1.03 -4.49 -9.14
C GLY A 64 -1.45 -5.29 -10.36
N GLY A 65 -2.66 -5.85 -10.31
CA GLY A 65 -3.15 -6.73 -11.37
C GLY A 65 -3.51 -6.01 -12.64
N THR A 66 -3.17 -6.62 -13.77
CA THR A 66 -3.90 -6.42 -15.01
C THR A 66 -5.18 -7.26 -14.94
N TYR A 67 -6.20 -6.93 -15.72
CA TYR A 67 -7.45 -7.69 -15.73
C TYR A 67 -7.28 -9.20 -15.95
N GLU A 68 -6.23 -9.61 -16.62
CA GLU A 68 -5.94 -11.00 -16.94
C GLU A 68 -5.30 -11.76 -15.79
N SER A 69 -4.57 -11.07 -14.92
CA SER A 69 -3.84 -11.68 -13.80
C SER A 69 -4.54 -11.53 -12.45
N ALA A 70 -5.63 -10.77 -12.38
CA ALA A 70 -6.28 -10.39 -11.12
C ALA A 70 -6.86 -11.57 -10.34
N GLN A 71 -7.18 -12.70 -10.99
CA GLN A 71 -7.78 -13.85 -10.32
C GLN A 71 -6.76 -14.84 -9.78
N THR A 72 -5.57 -14.90 -10.36
CA THR A 72 -4.60 -15.94 -10.03
C THR A 72 -3.40 -15.45 -9.22
N ASP A 73 -3.08 -14.15 -9.27
CA ASP A 73 -1.79 -13.66 -8.80
C ASP A 73 -1.83 -12.44 -7.88
N GLU A 74 -2.99 -12.07 -7.37
CA GLU A 74 -3.13 -10.90 -6.49
C GLU A 74 -2.23 -11.00 -5.26
N ARG A 75 -2.17 -12.18 -4.64
CA ARG A 75 -1.28 -12.42 -3.49
C ARG A 75 0.19 -12.35 -3.87
N ASN A 76 0.55 -12.88 -5.03
CA ASN A 76 1.92 -12.86 -5.54
C ASN A 76 2.35 -11.45 -5.91
N GLU A 77 1.48 -10.66 -6.53
CA GLU A 77 1.74 -9.25 -6.82
C GLU A 77 1.95 -8.43 -5.55
N PHE A 78 1.13 -8.64 -4.53
CA PHE A 78 1.29 -7.97 -3.24
C PHE A 78 2.64 -8.32 -2.59
N LYS A 79 3.00 -9.61 -2.57
CA LYS A 79 4.31 -10.06 -2.06
C LYS A 79 5.45 -9.47 -2.87
N ARG A 80 5.33 -9.43 -4.19
CA ARG A 80 6.32 -8.83 -5.09
C ARG A 80 6.51 -7.34 -4.78
N MET A 81 5.42 -6.63 -4.55
CA MET A 81 5.44 -5.22 -4.16
C MET A 81 6.16 -5.01 -2.83
N VAL A 82 5.81 -5.77 -1.81
CA VAL A 82 6.43 -5.68 -0.48
C VAL A 82 7.92 -5.99 -0.56
N ASN A 83 8.30 -7.05 -1.28
CA ASN A 83 9.70 -7.41 -1.46
C ASN A 83 10.49 -6.32 -2.21
N PHE A 84 9.91 -5.73 -3.23
CA PHE A 84 10.53 -4.61 -3.94
C PHE A 84 10.76 -3.41 -3.00
N ALA A 85 9.73 -3.02 -2.25
CA ALA A 85 9.83 -1.91 -1.31
C ALA A 85 10.90 -2.14 -0.24
N LYS A 86 10.99 -3.37 0.23
CA LYS A 86 11.95 -3.79 1.27
C LYS A 86 13.39 -3.81 0.77
N ASN A 87 13.62 -4.25 -0.47
CA ASN A 87 14.95 -4.52 -1.00
C ASN A 87 15.49 -3.44 -1.93
N TYR A 88 14.72 -2.40 -2.21
CA TYR A 88 15.16 -1.31 -3.07
C TYR A 88 16.37 -0.60 -2.44
N LYS A 89 17.48 -0.53 -3.17
CA LYS A 89 18.78 -0.11 -2.64
C LYS A 89 18.77 1.31 -2.06
N GLU A 90 18.10 2.24 -2.73
CA GLU A 90 18.00 3.63 -2.31
C GLU A 90 16.87 3.85 -1.28
N GLY A 91 16.08 2.81 -1.01
CA GLY A 91 14.96 2.83 -0.08
C GLY A 91 13.68 3.39 -0.67
N ILE A 92 12.56 2.73 -0.34
CA ILE A 92 11.21 3.19 -0.66
C ILE A 92 10.61 3.77 0.63
N ALA A 93 10.13 5.01 0.56
CA ALA A 93 9.51 5.71 1.69
C ALA A 93 7.98 5.63 1.68
N TYR A 94 7.36 5.47 0.49
CA TYR A 94 5.91 5.55 0.36
C TYR A 94 5.38 4.44 -0.53
N ILE A 95 4.25 3.87 -0.13
CA ILE A 95 3.39 3.05 -0.97
C ILE A 95 2.13 3.89 -1.23
N VAL A 96 1.90 4.26 -2.48
CA VAL A 96 0.76 5.08 -2.89
C VAL A 96 -0.35 4.17 -3.38
N VAL A 97 -1.51 4.29 -2.76
CA VAL A 97 -2.74 3.60 -3.18
C VAL A 97 -3.83 4.63 -3.49
N TYR A 98 -4.77 4.30 -4.35
CA TYR A 98 -5.85 5.22 -4.67
C TYR A 98 -6.77 5.47 -3.47
N SER A 99 -7.18 4.40 -2.79
CA SER A 99 -7.90 4.45 -1.53
C SER A 99 -7.38 3.36 -0.60
N LEU A 100 -7.61 3.48 0.71
CA LEU A 100 -7.07 2.55 1.70
C LEU A 100 -7.57 1.12 1.51
N GLU A 101 -8.79 0.94 1.01
CA GLU A 101 -9.35 -0.37 0.69
C GLU A 101 -8.58 -1.11 -0.42
N ARG A 102 -7.77 -0.39 -1.21
CA ARG A 102 -6.93 -0.98 -2.26
C ARG A 102 -5.64 -1.58 -1.73
N PHE A 103 -5.27 -1.27 -0.50
CA PHE A 103 -4.06 -1.82 0.10
C PHE A 103 -4.23 -3.27 0.53
N SER A 104 -5.31 -3.60 1.22
CA SER A 104 -5.60 -4.97 1.66
C SER A 104 -7.11 -5.21 1.72
N ARG A 105 -7.51 -6.45 1.50
CA ARG A 105 -8.93 -6.87 1.56
C ARG A 105 -9.47 -6.90 2.98
N THR A 106 -8.61 -7.14 3.98
CA THR A 106 -9.01 -7.20 5.38
C THR A 106 -8.39 -6.05 6.16
N GLY A 107 -9.22 -5.37 6.97
CA GLY A 107 -8.77 -4.22 7.75
C GLY A 107 -7.72 -4.59 8.80
N GLU A 108 -7.89 -5.72 9.50
CA GLU A 108 -6.92 -6.18 10.49
C GLU A 108 -5.55 -6.43 9.87
N ASN A 109 -5.52 -7.10 8.74
CA ASN A 109 -4.28 -7.36 8.00
C ASN A 109 -3.63 -6.06 7.53
N ALA A 110 -4.43 -5.11 7.04
CA ALA A 110 -3.95 -3.79 6.63
C ALA A 110 -3.31 -3.02 7.79
N ILE A 111 -3.95 -3.01 8.96
CA ILE A 111 -3.44 -2.34 10.15
C ILE A 111 -2.09 -2.93 10.55
N TRP A 112 -2.00 -4.24 10.61
CA TRP A 112 -0.79 -4.92 11.01
C TRP A 112 0.36 -4.71 10.02
N LEU A 113 0.09 -4.89 8.72
CA LEU A 113 1.09 -4.66 7.67
C LEU A 113 1.56 -3.20 7.63
N SER A 114 0.65 -2.25 7.76
CA SER A 114 1.00 -0.82 7.75
C SER A 114 1.91 -0.46 8.92
N ARG A 115 1.68 -1.06 10.09
CA ARG A 115 2.56 -0.89 11.25
C ARG A 115 3.95 -1.44 10.99
N GLN A 116 4.05 -2.66 10.46
CA GLN A 116 5.33 -3.28 10.13
C GLN A 116 6.11 -2.45 9.10
N LEU A 117 5.41 -1.97 8.08
CA LEU A 117 6.03 -1.12 7.06
C LEU A 117 6.51 0.21 7.65
N ARG A 118 5.74 0.83 8.55
CA ARG A 118 6.19 2.06 9.24
C ARG A 118 7.45 1.83 10.07
N GLU A 119 7.57 0.70 10.73
CA GLU A 119 8.79 0.34 11.48
C GLU A 119 10.02 0.25 10.57
N LEU A 120 9.82 -0.05 9.29
CA LEU A 120 10.86 -0.05 8.26
C LEU A 120 11.06 1.33 7.61
N GLY A 121 10.27 2.33 7.99
CA GLY A 121 10.30 3.66 7.39
C GLY A 121 9.44 3.81 6.13
N ILE A 122 8.57 2.84 5.84
CA ILE A 122 7.67 2.86 4.69
C ILE A 122 6.27 3.27 5.14
N THR A 123 5.71 4.31 4.53
CA THR A 123 4.39 4.83 4.86
C THR A 123 3.41 4.59 3.73
N ILE A 124 2.22 4.10 4.07
CA ILE A 124 1.11 3.98 3.11
C ILE A 124 0.41 5.32 3.01
N VAL A 125 0.24 5.82 1.81
CA VAL A 125 -0.50 7.06 1.53
C VAL A 125 -1.61 6.79 0.52
N SER A 126 -2.76 7.40 0.75
CA SER A 126 -3.94 7.24 -0.09
C SER A 126 -4.28 8.56 -0.80
N VAL A 127 -4.63 8.47 -2.07
CA VAL A 127 -5.00 9.64 -2.87
C VAL A 127 -6.30 10.26 -2.36
N THR A 128 -7.30 9.42 -2.07
CA THR A 128 -8.65 9.89 -1.65
C THR A 128 -8.76 10.15 -0.16
N GLN A 129 -7.84 9.63 0.64
CA GLN A 129 -7.88 9.73 2.09
C GLN A 129 -6.48 10.10 2.62
N PRO A 130 -5.96 11.30 2.26
CA PRO A 130 -4.62 11.71 2.67
C PRO A 130 -4.61 11.97 4.18
N ILE A 131 -3.80 11.18 4.89
CA ILE A 131 -3.65 11.25 6.35
C ILE A 131 -2.17 11.30 6.68
N ASP A 132 -1.80 12.22 7.56
CA ASP A 132 -0.45 12.29 8.11
C ASP A 132 -0.28 11.25 9.23
N THR A 133 0.43 10.17 8.95
CA THR A 133 0.71 9.11 9.90
C THR A 133 2.04 9.30 10.65
N SER A 134 2.63 10.47 10.59
CA SER A 134 3.82 10.81 11.39
C SER A 134 3.50 11.02 12.88
N ASN A 135 2.23 11.11 13.24
CA ASN A 135 1.76 11.26 14.61
C ASN A 135 0.74 10.18 14.98
N PRO A 136 0.54 9.87 16.28
CA PRO A 136 -0.38 8.81 16.71
C PRO A 136 -1.84 9.03 16.32
N SER A 137 -2.28 10.28 16.25
CA SER A 137 -3.66 10.62 15.84
C SER A 137 -3.92 10.24 14.38
N GLY A 138 -2.98 10.51 13.49
CA GLY A 138 -3.08 10.11 12.08
C GLY A 138 -3.04 8.60 11.91
N VAL A 139 -2.21 7.90 12.67
CA VAL A 139 -2.18 6.44 12.67
C VAL A 139 -3.53 5.86 13.09
N LEU A 140 -4.13 6.39 14.15
CA LEU A 140 -5.45 5.96 14.60
C LEU A 140 -6.53 6.20 13.53
N GLN A 141 -6.53 7.36 12.89
CA GLN A 141 -7.45 7.66 11.80
C GLN A 141 -7.31 6.67 10.64
N GLN A 142 -6.10 6.38 10.23
CA GLN A 142 -5.84 5.41 9.17
C GLN A 142 -6.33 4.01 9.55
N ASN A 143 -6.08 3.58 10.77
CA ASN A 143 -6.52 2.27 11.27
C ASN A 143 -8.05 2.17 11.28
N ILE A 144 -8.75 3.20 11.70
CA ILE A 144 -10.22 3.25 11.66
C ILE A 144 -10.72 3.12 10.22
N LEU A 145 -10.13 3.83 9.28
CA LEU A 145 -10.52 3.75 7.88
C LEU A 145 -10.24 2.37 7.27
N PHE A 146 -9.17 1.70 7.66
CA PHE A 146 -8.94 0.30 7.25
C PHE A 146 -10.06 -0.63 7.74
N LEU A 147 -10.53 -0.46 8.97
CA LEU A 147 -11.63 -1.26 9.52
C LEU A 147 -12.96 -0.98 8.79
N PHE A 148 -13.25 0.27 8.50
CA PHE A 148 -14.43 0.63 7.71
C PHE A 148 -14.39 0.06 6.29
N SER A 149 -13.23 0.09 5.66
CA SER A 149 -13.05 -0.48 4.33
C SER A 149 -13.36 -1.98 4.30
N GLN A 150 -12.98 -2.71 5.35
CA GLN A 150 -13.34 -4.12 5.48
C GLN A 150 -14.86 -4.30 5.58
N TYR A 151 -15.51 -3.50 6.39
CA TYR A 151 -16.96 -3.56 6.56
C TYR A 151 -17.70 -3.33 5.23
N ASP A 152 -17.29 -2.35 4.45
CA ASP A 152 -17.87 -2.07 3.14
C ASP A 152 -17.66 -3.23 2.15
N ASN A 153 -16.53 -3.94 2.24
CA ASN A 153 -16.25 -5.10 1.41
C ASN A 153 -17.10 -6.33 1.80
N ASP A 154 -17.53 -6.43 3.05
CA ASP A 154 -18.34 -7.54 3.54
C ASP A 154 -19.85 -7.36 3.25
N LEU A 155 -20.27 -6.17 2.87
CA LEU A 155 -21.63 -5.88 2.44
C LEU A 155 -21.81 -6.13 0.93
#